data_1f0258af16bac403c6bae2c855a13424
#
_entry.id   1f0258af16bac403c6bae2c855a13424
#
_cell.length_a   1.000
_cell.length_b   1.000
_cell.length_c   1.000
_cell.angle_alpha   90.00
_cell.angle_beta   90.00
_cell.angle_gamma   90.00
#
_symmetry.space_group_name_H-M   'P 1'
#
loop_
_entity.id
_entity.type
_entity.pdbx_description
1 polymer ?
#
loop_
_entity_poly.entity_id
_entity_poly.type
_entity_poly.pdbx_seq_one_letter_code
_entity_poly.pdbx_strand_id
1 'polypeptide(L)'
;MPKYVMVIDQSRCVGCMACVVACKRENDVPPEQFRTRVLEMVKGEFPFLRSELRPELCNHCDHAPCVNVCPTGASHKEADGTVQIDRSRCVGCKACIAACPYNARYINEEHGFADKCTFCQQRLKEGLKPACVATCIGGSRIFGDISDPKSEVRRLIEDNSHRVLLEAAGTEPNVYYINRYPKKLS
;
A
#
# COMPACT_ATOMS: atom_id res chain seq x y z
N MET A 1 -1.18 -2.21 21.27
CA MET A 1 -0.60 -1.27 20.29
C MET A 1 -1.41 -1.36 19.01
N PRO A 2 -1.62 -0.28 18.26
CA PRO A 2 -2.35 -0.35 17.00
C PRO A 2 -1.62 -1.26 16.01
N LYS A 3 -2.37 -1.93 15.15
CA LYS A 3 -1.83 -2.60 13.96
C LYS A 3 -2.50 -2.00 12.73
N TYR A 4 -1.77 -1.17 12.01
CA TYR A 4 -2.31 -0.44 10.87
C TYR A 4 -2.39 -1.30 9.62
N VAL A 5 -3.55 -1.23 8.97
CA VAL A 5 -3.82 -1.90 7.70
C VAL A 5 -4.52 -0.96 6.72
N MET A 6 -4.47 -1.31 5.44
CA MET A 6 -5.25 -0.64 4.38
C MET A 6 -6.21 -1.64 3.76
N VAL A 7 -7.46 -1.26 3.61
CA VAL A 7 -8.45 -1.96 2.79
C VAL A 7 -8.65 -1.16 1.50
N ILE A 8 -8.60 -1.83 0.37
CA ILE A 8 -8.85 -1.26 -0.95
C ILE A 8 -10.09 -1.91 -1.54
N ASP A 9 -11.18 -1.13 -1.60
CA ASP A 9 -12.38 -1.54 -2.31
C ASP A 9 -12.24 -1.19 -3.80
N GLN A 10 -11.90 -2.19 -4.60
CA GLN A 10 -11.66 -2.01 -6.03
C GLN A 10 -12.91 -1.56 -6.79
N SER A 11 -14.10 -1.96 -6.32
CA SER A 11 -15.37 -1.59 -6.94
C SER A 11 -15.66 -0.09 -6.89
N ARG A 12 -15.03 0.62 -5.96
CA ARG A 12 -15.19 2.06 -5.77
C ARG A 12 -14.08 2.89 -6.39
N CYS A 13 -13.06 2.25 -6.94
CA CYS A 13 -11.96 2.96 -7.60
C CYS A 13 -12.42 3.46 -8.97
N VAL A 14 -12.31 4.76 -9.20
CA VAL A 14 -12.69 5.41 -10.47
C VAL A 14 -11.47 5.82 -11.32
N GLY A 15 -10.25 5.39 -10.95
CA GLY A 15 -9.04 5.66 -11.73
C GLY A 15 -8.60 7.14 -11.76
N CYS A 16 -9.12 8.01 -10.89
CA CYS A 16 -8.89 9.46 -10.95
C CYS A 16 -7.47 9.93 -10.63
N MET A 17 -6.58 9.04 -10.18
CA MET A 17 -5.18 9.30 -9.81
C MET A 17 -4.98 10.31 -8.67
N ALA A 18 -6.03 10.83 -8.03
CA ALA A 18 -5.92 11.81 -6.93
C ALA A 18 -5.05 11.28 -5.78
N CYS A 19 -5.14 9.99 -5.47
CA CYS A 19 -4.29 9.34 -4.44
C CYS A 19 -2.80 9.34 -4.81
N VAL A 20 -2.45 9.29 -6.09
CA VAL A 20 -1.07 9.34 -6.58
C VAL A 20 -0.52 10.75 -6.42
N VAL A 21 -1.26 11.75 -6.89
CA VAL A 21 -0.87 13.17 -6.79
C VAL A 21 -0.74 13.60 -5.34
N ALA A 22 -1.72 13.28 -4.49
CA ALA A 22 -1.67 13.60 -3.07
C ALA A 22 -0.49 12.94 -2.36
N CYS A 23 -0.15 11.70 -2.70
CA CYS A 23 1.01 11.00 -2.13
C CYS A 23 2.33 11.67 -2.55
N LYS A 24 2.45 12.08 -3.82
CA LYS A 24 3.62 12.80 -4.31
C LYS A 24 3.81 14.13 -3.57
N ARG A 25 2.76 14.92 -3.47
CA ARG A 25 2.81 16.23 -2.81
C ARG A 25 3.11 16.12 -1.30
N GLU A 26 2.47 15.17 -0.63
CA GLU A 26 2.62 14.96 0.82
C GLU A 26 4.02 14.49 1.22
N ASN A 27 4.68 13.72 0.36
CA ASN A 27 5.90 12.99 0.72
C ASN A 27 7.12 13.38 -0.15
N ASP A 28 7.04 14.45 -0.91
CA ASP A 28 8.08 14.95 -1.82
C ASP A 28 8.66 13.82 -2.71
N VAL A 29 7.74 13.05 -3.33
CA VAL A 29 8.14 11.93 -4.19
C VAL A 29 8.59 12.47 -5.54
N PRO A 30 9.80 12.13 -6.03
CA PRO A 30 10.30 12.59 -7.31
C PRO A 30 9.32 12.34 -8.47
N PRO A 31 9.35 13.16 -9.53
CA PRO A 31 8.37 13.10 -10.63
C PRO A 31 8.20 11.72 -11.26
N GLU A 32 9.28 10.99 -11.45
CA GLU A 32 9.28 9.67 -12.11
C GLU A 32 9.10 8.48 -11.15
N GLN A 33 9.06 8.74 -9.83
CA GLN A 33 8.92 7.71 -8.80
C GLN A 33 7.53 7.70 -8.18
N PHE A 34 7.13 6.56 -7.65
CA PHE A 34 5.78 6.38 -7.14
C PHE A 34 5.78 5.53 -5.85
N ARG A 35 5.25 6.08 -4.76
CA ARG A 35 4.94 5.32 -3.53
C ARG A 35 3.59 4.59 -3.61
N THR A 36 2.71 5.05 -4.48
CA THR A 36 1.44 4.42 -4.81
C THR A 36 1.11 4.65 -6.28
N ARG A 37 0.44 3.70 -6.90
CA ARG A 37 0.01 3.74 -8.30
C ARG A 37 -1.36 3.11 -8.45
N VAL A 38 -2.03 3.35 -9.54
CA VAL A 38 -3.27 2.67 -9.92
C VAL A 38 -3.00 1.97 -11.24
N LEU A 39 -3.08 0.65 -11.23
CA LEU A 39 -2.93 -0.16 -12.44
C LEU A 39 -4.30 -0.41 -13.05
N GLU A 40 -4.37 -0.31 -14.35
CA GLU A 40 -5.51 -0.74 -15.14
C GLU A 40 -5.18 -2.09 -15.77
N MET A 41 -6.06 -3.07 -15.57
CA MET A 41 -5.91 -4.42 -16.11
C MET A 41 -7.13 -4.75 -16.96
N VAL A 42 -6.91 -4.99 -18.23
CA VAL A 42 -7.98 -5.48 -19.13
C VAL A 42 -8.09 -7.00 -19.01
N LYS A 43 -9.29 -7.49 -18.76
CA LYS A 43 -9.61 -8.91 -18.63
C LYS A 43 -10.72 -9.30 -19.61
N GLY A 44 -10.76 -10.58 -19.97
CA GLY A 44 -11.73 -11.14 -20.89
C GLY A 44 -11.21 -11.20 -22.31
N GLU A 45 -12.06 -11.68 -23.22
CA GLU A 45 -11.80 -11.78 -24.66
C GLU A 45 -12.82 -10.93 -25.43
N PHE A 46 -12.38 -10.37 -26.55
CA PHE A 46 -13.28 -9.58 -27.40
C PHE A 46 -14.48 -10.41 -27.84
N PRO A 47 -15.73 -9.87 -27.78
CA PRO A 47 -16.12 -8.50 -27.44
C PRO A 47 -16.37 -8.26 -25.94
N PHE A 48 -16.16 -9.23 -25.05
CA PHE A 48 -16.50 -9.16 -23.62
C PHE A 48 -15.32 -8.69 -22.75
N LEU A 49 -14.68 -7.61 -23.15
CA LEU A 49 -13.59 -7.00 -22.38
C LEU A 49 -14.13 -6.19 -21.20
N ARG A 50 -13.40 -6.26 -20.06
CA ARG A 50 -13.64 -5.40 -18.89
C ARG A 50 -12.33 -4.85 -18.34
N SER A 51 -12.35 -3.60 -17.87
CA SER A 51 -11.24 -2.99 -17.16
C SER A 51 -11.42 -3.20 -15.65
N GLU A 52 -10.33 -3.54 -14.96
CA GLU A 52 -10.25 -3.63 -13.52
C GLU A 52 -9.15 -2.68 -13.03
N LEU A 53 -9.51 -1.74 -12.14
CA LEU A 53 -8.58 -0.82 -11.53
C LEU A 53 -8.02 -1.40 -10.24
N ARG A 54 -6.68 -1.39 -10.10
CA ARG A 54 -6.00 -1.90 -8.91
C ARG A 54 -5.04 -0.86 -8.34
N PRO A 55 -5.47 -0.12 -7.31
CA PRO A 55 -4.58 0.73 -6.55
C PRO A 55 -3.53 -0.10 -5.81
N GLU A 56 -2.25 0.24 -5.95
CA GLU A 56 -1.13 -0.46 -5.32
C GLU A 56 -0.27 0.49 -4.50
N LEU A 57 0.36 -0.05 -3.47
CA LEU A 57 1.31 0.61 -2.59
C LEU A 57 2.16 -0.44 -1.85
N CYS A 58 3.08 -0.03 -0.97
CA CYS A 58 3.78 -0.98 -0.10
C CYS A 58 2.78 -1.72 0.80
N ASN A 59 2.91 -3.04 0.88
CA ASN A 59 2.01 -3.90 1.63
C ASN A 59 2.28 -3.94 3.15
N HIS A 60 3.34 -3.31 3.65
CA HIS A 60 3.71 -3.32 5.07
C HIS A 60 3.64 -4.72 5.69
N CYS A 61 4.24 -5.70 5.01
CA CYS A 61 4.15 -7.12 5.30
C CYS A 61 4.54 -7.46 6.73
N ASP A 62 3.88 -8.46 7.34
CA ASP A 62 4.28 -8.99 8.64
C ASP A 62 5.59 -9.77 8.53
N HIS A 63 5.74 -10.61 7.50
CA HIS A 63 6.99 -11.25 7.12
C HIS A 63 7.64 -10.45 5.98
N ALA A 64 8.33 -9.36 6.33
CA ALA A 64 8.86 -8.40 5.37
C ALA A 64 10.26 -8.79 4.87
N PRO A 65 10.43 -9.40 3.68
CA PRO A 65 11.74 -9.80 3.18
C PRO A 65 12.69 -8.61 3.05
N CYS A 66 12.16 -7.43 2.74
CA CYS A 66 12.92 -6.19 2.64
C CYS A 66 13.50 -5.67 3.98
N VAL A 67 12.99 -6.14 5.12
CA VAL A 67 13.57 -5.91 6.44
C VAL A 67 14.70 -6.91 6.68
N ASN A 68 14.45 -8.18 6.39
CA ASN A 68 15.41 -9.26 6.65
C ASN A 68 16.72 -9.12 5.87
N VAL A 69 16.67 -8.57 4.65
CA VAL A 69 17.88 -8.41 3.80
C VAL A 69 18.61 -7.09 4.03
N CYS A 70 18.15 -6.23 4.95
CA CYS A 70 18.76 -4.92 5.14
C CYS A 70 20.04 -5.01 5.99
N PRO A 71 21.26 -4.81 5.43
CA PRO A 71 22.50 -5.02 6.16
C PRO A 71 22.72 -4.01 7.28
N THR A 72 22.12 -2.81 7.17
CA THR A 72 22.26 -1.74 8.16
C THR A 72 21.09 -1.67 9.14
N GLY A 73 20.04 -2.50 8.94
CA GLY A 73 18.79 -2.39 9.68
C GLY A 73 18.02 -1.08 9.42
N ALA A 74 18.37 -0.34 8.36
CA ALA A 74 17.65 0.87 7.96
C ALA A 74 16.18 0.56 7.61
N SER A 75 15.93 -0.55 6.91
CA SER A 75 14.57 -1.05 6.72
C SER A 75 14.17 -1.88 7.93
N HIS A 76 13.16 -1.45 8.67
CA HIS A 76 12.73 -2.07 9.92
C HIS A 76 11.21 -2.08 10.04
N LYS A 77 10.71 -2.84 11.00
CA LYS A 77 9.28 -2.89 11.34
C LYS A 77 9.06 -2.15 12.65
N GLU A 78 8.07 -1.28 12.67
CA GLU A 78 7.63 -0.55 13.85
C GLU A 78 6.64 -1.39 14.67
N ALA A 79 6.44 -0.99 15.93
CA ALA A 79 5.51 -1.65 16.86
C ALA A 79 4.04 -1.58 16.41
N ASP A 80 3.70 -0.61 15.54
CA ASP A 80 2.37 -0.45 14.94
C ASP A 80 2.14 -1.32 13.68
N GLY A 81 3.08 -2.24 13.41
CA GLY A 81 3.06 -3.14 12.26
C GLY A 81 3.56 -2.52 10.97
N THR A 82 3.85 -1.22 10.92
CA THR A 82 4.31 -0.58 9.70
C THR A 82 5.79 -0.88 9.42
N VAL A 83 6.14 -1.08 8.17
CA VAL A 83 7.53 -1.19 7.74
C VAL A 83 8.02 0.22 7.38
N GLN A 84 9.14 0.64 7.95
CA GLN A 84 9.72 1.96 7.76
C GLN A 84 11.16 1.87 7.22
N ILE A 85 11.73 3.02 6.85
CA ILE A 85 13.13 3.16 6.44
C ILE A 85 13.73 4.32 7.21
N ASP A 86 14.74 4.03 8.00
CA ASP A 86 15.60 5.06 8.59
C ASP A 86 16.59 5.54 7.51
N ARG A 87 16.34 6.76 7.04
CA ARG A 87 17.12 7.37 5.96
C ARG A 87 18.58 7.58 6.34
N SER A 88 18.86 7.87 7.61
CA SER A 88 20.22 8.12 8.12
C SER A 88 21.09 6.87 8.11
N ARG A 89 20.48 5.68 8.23
CA ARG A 89 21.15 4.39 8.23
C ARG A 89 21.19 3.73 6.85
N CYS A 90 20.42 4.27 5.87
CA CYS A 90 20.32 3.67 4.56
C CYS A 90 21.55 4.00 3.71
N VAL A 91 22.25 2.97 3.24
CA VAL A 91 23.43 3.07 2.38
C VAL A 91 23.11 2.90 0.88
N GLY A 92 21.84 2.87 0.49
CA GLY A 92 21.43 2.77 -0.91
C GLY A 92 21.78 1.46 -1.63
N CYS A 93 22.05 0.37 -0.90
CA CYS A 93 22.53 -0.91 -1.47
C CYS A 93 21.50 -1.64 -2.36
N LYS A 94 20.26 -1.19 -2.42
CA LYS A 94 19.16 -1.73 -3.24
C LYS A 94 18.69 -3.15 -2.87
N ALA A 95 19.28 -3.83 -1.90
CA ALA A 95 18.91 -5.20 -1.52
C ALA A 95 17.42 -5.33 -1.18
N CYS A 96 16.84 -4.35 -0.46
CA CYS A 96 15.42 -4.31 -0.12
C CYS A 96 14.49 -4.07 -1.33
N ILE A 97 14.99 -3.49 -2.41
CA ILE A 97 14.26 -3.32 -3.68
C ILE A 97 14.17 -4.67 -4.38
N ALA A 98 15.31 -5.35 -4.52
CA ALA A 98 15.39 -6.67 -5.15
C ALA A 98 14.55 -7.73 -4.38
N ALA A 99 14.50 -7.66 -3.06
CA ALA A 99 13.76 -8.59 -2.22
C ALA A 99 12.24 -8.34 -2.19
N CYS A 100 11.74 -7.19 -2.66
CA CYS A 100 10.33 -6.85 -2.60
C CYS A 100 9.54 -7.50 -3.74
N PRO A 101 8.65 -8.49 -3.49
CA PRO A 101 7.91 -9.15 -4.57
C PRO A 101 6.86 -8.23 -5.23
N TYR A 102 6.54 -7.10 -4.61
CA TYR A 102 5.52 -6.15 -5.07
C TYR A 102 6.08 -4.99 -5.87
N ASN A 103 7.40 -4.91 -6.05
CA ASN A 103 8.07 -3.76 -6.67
C ASN A 103 7.62 -2.41 -6.07
N ALA A 104 7.48 -2.37 -4.73
CA ALA A 104 6.92 -1.23 -4.00
C ALA A 104 7.99 -0.29 -3.43
N ARG A 105 9.24 -0.42 -3.88
CA ARG A 105 10.39 0.38 -3.44
C ARG A 105 11.14 0.93 -4.62
N TYR A 106 11.76 2.08 -4.44
CA TYR A 106 12.65 2.71 -5.42
C TYR A 106 13.85 3.36 -4.71
N ILE A 107 14.87 3.76 -5.45
CA ILE A 107 15.92 4.66 -4.97
C ILE A 107 15.46 6.09 -5.21
N ASN A 108 15.52 6.91 -4.17
CA ASN A 108 15.50 8.35 -4.34
C ASN A 108 16.90 8.77 -4.79
N GLU A 109 17.04 9.09 -6.07
CA GLU A 109 18.35 9.36 -6.68
C GLU A 109 18.95 10.68 -6.18
N GLU A 110 18.13 11.64 -5.82
CA GLU A 110 18.56 12.92 -5.26
C GLU A 110 19.26 12.74 -3.90
N HIS A 111 18.77 11.80 -3.09
CA HIS A 111 19.23 11.61 -1.72
C HIS A 111 19.95 10.28 -1.47
N GLY A 112 19.97 9.37 -2.44
CA GLY A 112 20.73 8.12 -2.39
C GLY A 112 20.15 7.04 -1.47
N PHE A 113 18.96 7.20 -0.90
CA PHE A 113 18.32 6.18 -0.05
C PHE A 113 17.16 5.47 -0.74
N ALA A 114 16.84 4.25 -0.27
CA ALA A 114 15.64 3.55 -0.71
C ALA A 114 14.39 4.20 -0.11
N ASP A 115 13.34 4.35 -0.91
CA ASP A 115 12.08 4.95 -0.47
C ASP A 115 10.87 4.08 -0.85
N LYS A 116 9.74 4.32 -0.16
CA LYS A 116 8.47 3.60 -0.32
C LYS A 116 7.33 4.28 0.43
N CYS A 117 6.11 3.75 0.30
CA CYS A 117 4.98 4.15 1.15
C CYS A 117 5.28 3.92 2.64
N THR A 118 5.00 4.91 3.47
CA THR A 118 5.17 4.91 4.94
C THR A 118 3.83 4.89 5.69
N PHE A 119 2.70 4.72 4.99
CA PHE A 119 1.35 5.03 5.47
C PHE A 119 1.21 6.48 5.96
N CYS A 120 2.06 7.38 5.45
CA CYS A 120 2.12 8.78 5.88
C CYS A 120 2.30 8.90 7.40
N GLN A 121 3.32 8.24 7.97
CA GLN A 121 3.57 8.16 9.43
C GLN A 121 3.56 9.55 10.08
N GLN A 122 4.05 10.59 9.40
CA GLN A 122 4.00 11.98 9.86
C GLN A 122 2.56 12.43 10.15
N ARG A 123 1.61 12.10 9.25
CA ARG A 123 0.20 12.44 9.42
C ARG A 123 -0.47 11.62 10.52
N LEU A 124 -0.11 10.34 10.64
CA LEU A 124 -0.66 9.47 11.69
C LEU A 124 -0.28 9.97 13.09
N LYS A 125 0.92 10.51 13.26
CA LYS A 125 1.35 11.15 14.53
C LYS A 125 0.50 12.36 14.92
N GLU A 126 -0.09 13.03 13.93
CA GLU A 126 -1.02 14.15 14.11
C GLU A 126 -2.48 13.73 14.18
N GLY A 127 -2.76 12.42 14.19
CA GLY A 127 -4.13 11.87 14.19
C GLY A 127 -4.85 11.99 12.84
N LEU A 128 -4.13 12.32 11.77
CA LEU A 128 -4.69 12.48 10.44
C LEU A 128 -4.61 11.17 9.63
N LYS A 129 -5.55 10.97 8.71
CA LYS A 129 -5.50 9.86 7.75
C LYS A 129 -4.37 10.03 6.73
N PRO A 130 -3.82 8.94 6.17
CA PRO A 130 -2.89 9.02 5.04
C PRO A 130 -3.45 9.88 3.89
N ALA A 131 -2.59 10.66 3.24
CA ALA A 131 -3.02 11.61 2.20
C ALA A 131 -3.83 10.95 1.08
N CYS A 132 -3.41 9.76 0.63
CA CYS A 132 -4.12 9.00 -0.40
C CYS A 132 -5.50 8.47 0.03
N VAL A 133 -5.76 8.37 1.33
CA VAL A 133 -7.08 8.02 1.89
C VAL A 133 -7.94 9.26 1.98
N ALA A 134 -7.39 10.35 2.53
CA ALA A 134 -8.14 11.61 2.72
C ALA A 134 -8.62 12.21 1.40
N THR A 135 -7.88 12.01 0.30
CA THR A 135 -8.22 12.56 -1.02
C THR A 135 -9.00 11.58 -1.91
N CYS A 136 -9.29 10.36 -1.46
CA CYS A 136 -9.96 9.35 -2.29
C CYS A 136 -11.44 9.68 -2.50
N ILE A 137 -11.81 10.26 -3.64
CA ILE A 137 -13.19 10.70 -3.94
C ILE A 137 -14.20 9.55 -3.97
N GLY A 138 -13.79 8.37 -4.45
CA GLY A 138 -14.63 7.16 -4.46
C GLY A 138 -14.68 6.44 -3.10
N GLY A 139 -13.86 6.85 -2.11
CA GLY A 139 -13.73 6.12 -0.84
C GLY A 139 -13.24 4.68 -1.02
N SER A 140 -12.47 4.42 -2.09
CA SER A 140 -11.88 3.11 -2.38
C SER A 140 -10.80 2.72 -1.36
N ARG A 141 -10.10 3.69 -0.76
CA ARG A 141 -9.02 3.45 0.20
C ARG A 141 -9.51 3.71 1.61
N ILE A 142 -9.50 2.69 2.44
CA ILE A 142 -9.89 2.74 3.84
C ILE A 142 -8.69 2.33 4.70
N PHE A 143 -8.36 3.12 5.70
CA PHE A 143 -7.19 2.90 6.56
C PHE A 143 -7.60 2.91 8.02
N GLY A 144 -7.02 2.03 8.82
CA GLY A 144 -7.29 1.98 10.25
C GLY A 144 -6.49 0.93 10.99
N ASP A 145 -6.80 0.82 12.27
CA ASP A 145 -6.26 -0.18 13.19
C ASP A 145 -7.12 -1.45 13.16
N ILE A 146 -6.56 -2.57 12.74
CA ILE A 146 -7.27 -3.86 12.72
C ILE A 146 -7.43 -4.45 14.14
N SER A 147 -6.62 -4.00 15.10
CA SER A 147 -6.71 -4.45 16.49
C SER A 147 -7.90 -3.84 17.22
N ASP A 148 -8.43 -2.71 16.73
CA ASP A 148 -9.65 -2.09 17.29
C ASP A 148 -10.90 -2.82 16.79
N PRO A 149 -11.68 -3.44 17.69
CA PRO A 149 -12.93 -4.13 17.32
C PRO A 149 -13.99 -3.24 16.65
N LYS A 150 -13.91 -1.93 16.86
CA LYS A 150 -14.84 -0.95 16.26
C LYS A 150 -14.33 -0.36 14.95
N SER A 151 -13.15 -0.72 14.52
CA SER A 151 -12.51 -0.19 13.32
C SER A 151 -13.28 -0.58 12.06
N GLU A 152 -13.44 0.38 11.15
CA GLU A 152 -14.04 0.15 9.84
C GLU A 152 -13.28 -0.90 9.02
N VAL A 153 -11.94 -0.89 9.08
CA VAL A 153 -11.11 -1.85 8.33
C VAL A 153 -11.35 -3.28 8.80
N ARG A 154 -11.49 -3.50 10.11
CA ARG A 154 -11.78 -4.81 10.69
C ARG A 154 -13.13 -5.33 10.19
N ARG A 155 -14.18 -4.52 10.34
CA ARG A 155 -15.51 -4.88 9.84
C ARG A 155 -15.52 -5.21 8.36
N LEU A 156 -14.83 -4.40 7.53
CA LEU A 156 -14.77 -4.65 6.10
C LEU A 156 -14.07 -5.96 5.74
N ILE A 157 -13.02 -6.34 6.48
CA ILE A 157 -12.31 -7.61 6.27
C ILE A 157 -13.17 -8.79 6.72
N GLU A 158 -13.90 -8.68 7.83
CA GLU A 158 -14.76 -9.74 8.35
C GLU A 158 -16.02 -9.94 7.49
N ASP A 159 -16.64 -8.85 7.02
CA ASP A 159 -17.91 -8.88 6.28
C ASP A 159 -17.75 -9.20 4.78
N ASN A 160 -16.55 -9.11 4.24
CA ASN A 160 -16.33 -9.27 2.80
C ASN A 160 -15.27 -10.33 2.49
N SER A 161 -15.49 -11.06 1.40
CA SER A 161 -14.40 -11.83 0.80
C SER A 161 -13.28 -10.90 0.39
N HIS A 162 -12.10 -11.13 0.92
CA HIS A 162 -10.92 -10.31 0.64
C HIS A 162 -9.79 -11.16 0.06
N ARG A 163 -8.84 -10.51 -0.56
CA ARG A 163 -7.59 -11.10 -1.06
C ARG A 163 -6.41 -10.19 -0.73
N VAL A 164 -5.22 -10.76 -0.71
CA VAL A 164 -3.95 -10.04 -0.68
C VAL A 164 -3.20 -10.25 -1.99
N LEU A 165 -2.25 -9.39 -2.30
CA LEU A 165 -1.41 -9.59 -3.48
C LEU A 165 -0.36 -10.66 -3.21
N LEU A 166 -0.09 -11.51 -4.22
CA LEU A 166 0.97 -12.52 -4.20
C LEU A 166 0.97 -13.36 -2.90
N GLU A 167 -0.16 -13.89 -2.51
CA GLU A 167 -0.33 -14.70 -1.29
C GLU A 167 0.71 -15.82 -1.20
N ALA A 168 1.02 -16.47 -2.33
CA ALA A 168 2.03 -17.52 -2.41
C ALA A 168 3.46 -17.07 -2.04
N ALA A 169 3.73 -15.76 -1.97
CA ALA A 169 5.03 -15.24 -1.52
C ALA A 169 5.23 -15.34 0.01
N GLY A 170 4.20 -15.69 0.78
CA GLY A 170 4.28 -15.92 2.22
C GLY A 170 4.67 -14.70 3.06
N THR A 171 4.46 -13.49 2.53
CA THR A 171 4.90 -12.23 3.18
C THR A 171 3.89 -11.64 4.16
N GLU A 172 2.68 -12.20 4.23
CA GLU A 172 1.57 -11.70 5.06
C GLU A 172 1.31 -10.20 4.89
N PRO A 173 0.75 -9.78 3.75
CA PRO A 173 0.46 -8.37 3.46
C PRO A 173 -0.58 -7.75 4.39
N ASN A 174 -0.37 -6.49 4.79
CA ASN A 174 -1.34 -5.68 5.53
C ASN A 174 -2.14 -4.72 4.62
N VAL A 175 -2.24 -5.05 3.32
CA VAL A 175 -3.12 -4.38 2.36
C VAL A 175 -4.09 -5.41 1.79
N TYR A 176 -5.36 -5.22 2.07
CA TYR A 176 -6.45 -6.14 1.73
C TYR A 176 -7.27 -5.55 0.59
N TYR A 177 -7.60 -6.39 -0.38
CA TYR A 177 -8.43 -6.01 -1.53
C TYR A 177 -9.80 -6.65 -1.41
N ILE A 178 -10.84 -5.84 -1.43
CA ILE A 178 -12.24 -6.27 -1.45
C ILE A 178 -12.93 -5.77 -2.73
N ASN A 179 -14.06 -6.41 -3.05
CA ASN A 179 -14.93 -5.97 -4.12
C ASN A 179 -16.37 -6.12 -3.64
N ARG A 180 -17.02 -5.01 -3.28
CA ARG A 180 -18.37 -4.99 -2.75
C ARG A 180 -19.47 -5.13 -3.79
N TYR A 181 -19.11 -5.06 -5.09
CA TYR A 181 -20.11 -5.39 -6.10
C TYR A 181 -20.43 -6.88 -6.04
N PRO A 182 -21.72 -7.25 -5.99
CA PRO A 182 -22.10 -8.67 -6.08
C PRO A 182 -21.57 -9.25 -7.39
N LYS A 183 -21.11 -10.51 -7.34
CA LYS A 183 -20.58 -11.28 -8.48
C LYS A 183 -21.62 -11.55 -9.58
N LYS A 184 -22.70 -10.80 -9.68
CA LYS A 184 -23.74 -10.97 -10.69
C LYS A 184 -23.52 -9.98 -11.83
N LEU A 185 -22.64 -10.34 -12.73
CA LEU A 185 -22.70 -10.08 -14.17
C LEU A 185 -21.87 -11.18 -14.83
N SER A 186 -22.36 -12.43 -14.69
CA SER A 186 -21.98 -13.54 -15.57
C SER A 186 -22.95 -13.58 -16.74
#